data_b78e2b4249972d64c326835aa7777328
#
_entry.id   b78e2b4249972d64c326835aa7777328
#
_cell.length_a   1.000
_cell.length_b   1.000
_cell.length_c   1.000
_cell.angle_alpha   90.00
_cell.angle_beta   90.00
_cell.angle_gamma   90.00
#
_symmetry.space_group_name_H-M   'P 1'
#
loop_
_entity.id
_entity.type
_entity.pdbx_description
1 polymer ?
#
loop_
_entity_poly.entity_id
_entity_poly.type
_entity_poly.pdbx_seq_one_letter_code
_entity_poly.pdbx_strand_id
1 'polypeptide(L)'
;MAATKMALPSKQGLGAMEDVAAAAAKKGRWGFVQFFFVLSVVLCVLLYAPRVFVIAPRGGIDVVGFFTAAANSSSSYSSSSKVTTTSSPPSMAPPVLRQSVKGVGGAEGDDGRRVVLDNQVDSPCASMRENTICCDRSSVHTDVCFMSGDVRTDAASLSLLLFPPAHQQKANGSSPPEPEERVRPYTRKWERHIMGNIPEVRLRVARPEESEQRRCDVRHDAPLLVMTAGGYTGNLFHAFSDGFLPAWVTSQHLRRRVVLGVLSYNPWWAGTFSEIIAGLSDYRVVDLLHDTRTHCFPGAIVGSRFHGILLVDPAKLRDNKTIVDFHDFLAESYEKKAEATLTAPETTTTTSTHAPPAQQRRPRLVIVSRKGTRVMENQAAVARVATSVGFDVSVLETANGLPLSAWYASLSGCDALVGVHGADLTKFLFLRPGRASLTQIAPLGVSPIARDCFGVPAERMRLRYHQYEVAGHESSLIRKFRPDDEVVADPEKAKRTKGWGFVAKYYLGGQNVSLDLGRFGETLARLHSDAMTMRQQQQQPPRW
;
A
#
# COMPACT_ATOMS: atom_id res chain seq x y z
N MET A 1 -21.76 6.85 34.46
CA MET A 1 -20.43 6.38 34.04
C MET A 1 -20.56 4.93 33.60
N ALA A 2 -20.82 4.68 32.34
CA ALA A 2 -20.97 3.34 31.79
C ALA A 2 -19.94 3.18 30.66
N ALA A 3 -18.96 2.31 30.88
CA ALA A 3 -17.97 1.94 29.89
C ALA A 3 -18.63 1.02 28.86
N THR A 4 -18.85 1.52 27.66
CA THR A 4 -19.33 0.71 26.54
C THR A 4 -18.16 -0.11 25.99
N LYS A 5 -18.14 -1.41 26.32
CA LYS A 5 -17.27 -2.40 25.69
C LYS A 5 -17.63 -2.52 24.22
N MET A 6 -16.71 -2.13 23.33
CA MET A 6 -16.79 -2.51 21.92
C MET A 6 -16.66 -4.03 21.80
N ALA A 7 -17.74 -4.69 21.40
CA ALA A 7 -17.76 -6.11 21.10
C ALA A 7 -17.04 -6.37 19.76
N LEU A 8 -16.04 -7.22 19.80
CA LEU A 8 -15.45 -7.87 18.64
C LEU A 8 -16.54 -8.66 17.88
N PRO A 9 -16.50 -8.72 16.55
CA PRO A 9 -17.47 -9.51 15.79
C PRO A 9 -17.38 -10.98 16.20
N SER A 10 -18.54 -11.58 16.49
CA SER A 10 -18.70 -12.94 16.99
C SER A 10 -18.04 -13.97 16.07
N LYS A 11 -17.52 -15.05 16.67
CA LYS A 11 -16.91 -16.22 16.02
C LYS A 11 -17.76 -16.90 14.91
N GLN A 12 -19.01 -16.52 14.73
CA GLN A 12 -19.90 -17.09 13.73
C GLN A 12 -19.58 -16.70 12.27
N GLY A 13 -18.81 -15.64 12.03
CA GLY A 13 -18.38 -15.27 10.67
C GLY A 13 -17.20 -16.07 10.14
N LEU A 14 -16.39 -16.70 11.01
CA LEU A 14 -15.23 -17.49 10.57
C LEU A 14 -15.61 -18.90 10.09
N GLY A 15 -16.64 -19.53 10.66
CA GLY A 15 -17.09 -20.87 10.25
C GLY A 15 -17.66 -20.92 8.84
N ALA A 16 -18.33 -19.86 8.39
CA ALA A 16 -18.90 -19.79 7.04
C ALA A 16 -17.87 -19.69 5.91
N MET A 17 -16.62 -19.32 6.22
CA MET A 17 -15.54 -19.29 5.22
C MET A 17 -14.90 -20.67 4.98
N GLU A 18 -14.94 -21.58 5.94
CA GLU A 18 -14.41 -22.95 5.77
C GLU A 18 -15.36 -23.83 4.96
N ASP A 19 -16.68 -23.67 5.11
CA ASP A 19 -17.68 -24.48 4.39
C ASP A 19 -17.78 -24.15 2.90
N VAL A 20 -17.50 -22.90 2.50
CA VAL A 20 -17.49 -22.49 1.08
C VAL A 20 -16.27 -23.03 0.34
N ALA A 21 -15.12 -23.16 1.01
CA ALA A 21 -13.92 -23.77 0.43
C ALA A 21 -14.12 -25.28 0.19
N ALA A 22 -14.83 -25.97 1.08
CA ALA A 22 -15.15 -27.40 0.96
C ALA A 22 -16.18 -27.71 -0.14
N ALA A 23 -17.13 -26.80 -0.37
CA ALA A 23 -18.14 -26.94 -1.44
C ALA A 23 -17.56 -26.67 -2.83
N ALA A 24 -16.59 -25.77 -2.95
CA ALA A 24 -15.88 -25.51 -4.20
C ALA A 24 -14.97 -26.69 -4.61
N ALA A 25 -14.40 -27.39 -3.64
CA ALA A 25 -13.54 -28.56 -3.90
C ALA A 25 -14.31 -29.78 -4.44
N LYS A 26 -15.60 -29.92 -4.13
CA LYS A 26 -16.45 -31.02 -4.65
C LYS A 26 -16.94 -30.81 -6.09
N LYS A 27 -17.11 -29.56 -6.54
CA LYS A 27 -17.46 -29.25 -7.94
C LYS A 27 -16.25 -29.28 -8.90
N GLY A 28 -15.01 -29.20 -8.37
CA GLY A 28 -13.79 -29.12 -9.18
C GLY A 28 -13.32 -30.43 -9.81
N ARG A 29 -13.75 -31.61 -9.32
CA ARG A 29 -13.23 -32.90 -9.82
C ARG A 29 -13.75 -33.31 -11.21
N TRP A 30 -14.89 -32.83 -11.64
CA TRP A 30 -15.41 -33.09 -13.00
C TRP A 30 -14.88 -32.09 -14.04
N GLY A 31 -14.67 -30.85 -13.66
CA GLY A 31 -14.08 -29.83 -14.52
C GLY A 31 -12.60 -30.08 -14.83
N PHE A 32 -11.88 -30.68 -13.90
CA PHE A 32 -10.43 -30.93 -14.03
C PHE A 32 -10.13 -31.99 -15.12
N VAL A 33 -10.92 -33.05 -15.19
CA VAL A 33 -10.76 -34.10 -16.21
C VAL A 33 -11.14 -33.56 -17.60
N GLN A 34 -12.19 -32.75 -17.70
CA GLN A 34 -12.58 -32.10 -18.97
C GLN A 34 -11.54 -31.06 -19.43
N PHE A 35 -10.97 -30.30 -18.50
CA PHE A 35 -9.92 -29.32 -18.80
C PHE A 35 -8.66 -30.00 -19.36
N PHE A 36 -8.20 -31.08 -18.74
CA PHE A 36 -7.04 -31.83 -19.25
C PHE A 36 -7.34 -32.54 -20.56
N PHE A 37 -8.56 -33.01 -20.79
CA PHE A 37 -8.94 -33.60 -22.07
C PHE A 37 -8.92 -32.56 -23.19
N VAL A 38 -9.52 -31.39 -22.96
CA VAL A 38 -9.51 -30.27 -23.92
C VAL A 38 -8.08 -29.76 -24.17
N LEU A 39 -7.29 -29.63 -23.12
CA LEU A 39 -5.87 -29.23 -23.21
C LEU A 39 -5.04 -30.24 -24.01
N SER A 40 -5.27 -31.54 -23.80
CA SER A 40 -4.61 -32.61 -24.54
C SER A 40 -4.99 -32.60 -26.05
N VAL A 41 -6.27 -32.37 -26.35
CA VAL A 41 -6.72 -32.25 -27.75
C VAL A 41 -6.14 -31.02 -28.43
N VAL A 42 -6.11 -29.86 -27.74
CA VAL A 42 -5.50 -28.63 -28.25
C VAL A 42 -4.00 -28.81 -28.46
N LEU A 43 -3.32 -29.49 -27.55
CA LEU A 43 -1.88 -29.78 -27.68
C LEU A 43 -1.60 -30.72 -28.85
N CYS A 44 -2.42 -31.75 -29.06
CA CYS A 44 -2.33 -32.64 -30.23
C CYS A 44 -2.56 -31.85 -31.53
N VAL A 45 -3.55 -30.98 -31.60
CA VAL A 45 -3.80 -30.15 -32.79
C VAL A 45 -2.61 -29.22 -33.04
N LEU A 46 -2.04 -28.58 -32.02
CA LEU A 46 -0.90 -27.69 -32.17
C LEU A 46 0.40 -28.42 -32.57
N LEU A 47 0.57 -29.68 -32.15
CA LEU A 47 1.76 -30.48 -32.47
C LEU A 47 1.68 -31.14 -33.86
N TYR A 48 0.48 -31.44 -34.37
CA TYR A 48 0.30 -32.12 -35.66
C TYR A 48 -0.17 -31.20 -36.79
N ALA A 49 -0.74 -30.01 -36.51
CA ALA A 49 -1.15 -29.04 -37.53
C ALA A 49 -0.04 -28.45 -38.40
N PRO A 50 1.22 -28.31 -37.97
CA PRO A 50 2.26 -27.70 -38.82
C PRO A 50 2.69 -28.54 -40.03
N ARG A 51 2.25 -29.78 -40.18
CA ARG A 51 2.66 -30.64 -41.29
C ARG A 51 1.71 -30.65 -42.49
N VAL A 52 0.59 -29.92 -42.45
CA VAL A 52 -0.42 -29.97 -43.51
C VAL A 52 -0.55 -28.66 -44.34
N PHE A 53 0.05 -27.55 -43.89
CA PHE A 53 -0.05 -26.26 -44.59
C PHE A 53 1.31 -25.69 -44.99
N VAL A 54 1.95 -26.35 -45.98
CA VAL A 54 2.93 -25.73 -46.84
C VAL A 54 2.51 -26.04 -48.25
N ILE A 55 1.70 -25.18 -48.92
CA ILE A 55 1.64 -24.91 -50.35
C ILE A 55 0.62 -23.79 -50.61
N ALA A 56 1.16 -22.71 -51.16
CA ALA A 56 0.61 -21.74 -52.10
C ALA A 56 -0.05 -20.42 -51.62
N PRO A 57 -0.14 -19.40 -52.45
CA PRO A 57 0.40 -18.08 -52.17
C PRO A 57 -0.65 -16.94 -52.15
N ARG A 58 -0.21 -15.78 -51.62
CA ARG A 58 -0.66 -14.39 -51.86
C ARG A 58 -2.13 -14.14 -52.26
N GLY A 59 -2.77 -13.34 -51.41
CA GLY A 59 -4.00 -12.60 -51.70
C GLY A 59 -4.60 -12.05 -50.41
N GLY A 60 -4.49 -10.74 -50.15
CA GLY A 60 -5.04 -10.11 -48.98
C GLY A 60 -6.57 -10.00 -49.02
N ILE A 61 -7.19 -10.03 -47.86
CA ILE A 61 -8.48 -9.39 -47.56
C ILE A 61 -8.54 -9.22 -46.04
N ASP A 62 -8.83 -7.98 -45.62
CA ASP A 62 -9.16 -7.61 -44.24
C ASP A 62 -10.47 -8.26 -43.80
N VAL A 63 -10.46 -8.88 -42.63
CA VAL A 63 -11.71 -9.15 -41.90
C VAL A 63 -11.49 -8.85 -40.42
N VAL A 64 -12.19 -7.82 -39.96
CA VAL A 64 -12.45 -7.46 -38.59
C VAL A 64 -13.26 -8.58 -37.92
N GLY A 65 -12.83 -9.08 -36.77
CA GLY A 65 -13.57 -10.08 -36.00
C GLY A 65 -13.24 -10.03 -34.51
N PHE A 66 -14.20 -9.54 -33.77
CA PHE A 66 -14.28 -9.50 -32.31
C PHE A 66 -13.87 -10.80 -31.63
N PHE A 67 -13.02 -10.75 -30.61
CA PHE A 67 -13.18 -11.54 -29.41
C PHE A 67 -12.56 -10.85 -28.18
N THR A 68 -13.30 -10.85 -27.13
CA THR A 68 -13.15 -10.27 -25.80
C THR A 68 -11.88 -10.72 -25.10
N ALA A 69 -11.11 -9.73 -24.60
CA ALA A 69 -9.96 -9.93 -23.74
C ALA A 69 -10.38 -9.83 -22.27
N ALA A 70 -10.06 -10.84 -21.49
CA ALA A 70 -9.95 -10.76 -20.04
C ALA A 70 -8.47 -10.62 -19.66
N ALA A 71 -8.20 -9.51 -19.03
CA ALA A 71 -7.12 -9.18 -18.12
C ALA A 71 -5.78 -9.95 -18.19
N ASN A 72 -4.76 -9.29 -18.73
CA ASN A 72 -3.42 -9.20 -18.12
C ASN A 72 -2.67 -8.06 -18.81
N SER A 73 -2.50 -6.95 -18.11
CA SER A 73 -1.74 -5.81 -18.60
C SER A 73 -0.26 -5.96 -18.22
N SER A 74 0.53 -6.43 -19.15
CA SER A 74 1.96 -6.14 -19.21
C SER A 74 2.20 -5.37 -20.52
N SER A 75 2.40 -4.05 -20.42
CA SER A 75 2.69 -3.19 -21.55
C SER A 75 4.18 -3.25 -21.87
N SER A 76 4.53 -3.92 -22.95
CA SER A 76 5.79 -3.72 -23.66
C SER A 76 5.58 -2.72 -24.78
N TYR A 77 6.19 -1.56 -24.68
CA TYR A 77 6.31 -0.61 -25.79
C TYR A 77 7.43 -1.08 -26.72
N SER A 78 7.08 -1.46 -27.93
CA SER A 78 8.00 -1.49 -29.05
C SER A 78 7.49 -0.51 -30.10
N SER A 79 8.19 0.60 -30.27
CA SER A 79 8.05 1.47 -31.44
C SER A 79 9.27 1.31 -32.33
N SER A 80 9.03 0.78 -33.53
CA SER A 80 9.97 0.74 -34.64
C SER A 80 9.96 2.09 -35.34
N SER A 81 11.11 2.76 -35.37
CA SER A 81 11.43 3.73 -36.42
C SER A 81 12.93 3.74 -36.68
N LYS A 82 13.29 3.42 -37.93
CA LYS A 82 14.62 3.61 -38.50
C LYS A 82 14.98 5.09 -38.50
N VAL A 83 16.15 5.47 -38.04
CA VAL A 83 16.96 6.55 -38.62
C VAL A 83 18.42 6.40 -38.18
N THR A 84 19.28 6.32 -39.13
CA THR A 84 20.69 6.67 -39.38
C THR A 84 21.54 7.23 -38.24
N THR A 85 22.71 6.60 -38.12
CA THR A 85 23.99 6.98 -37.49
C THR A 85 24.29 8.48 -37.33
N THR A 86 24.70 8.91 -36.13
CA THR A 86 26.05 9.44 -35.82
C THR A 86 26.08 9.98 -34.35
N SER A 87 27.24 9.82 -33.72
CA SER A 87 27.76 10.46 -32.50
C SER A 87 27.16 10.02 -31.14
N SER A 88 28.00 9.34 -30.38
CA SER A 88 27.85 9.02 -28.99
C SER A 88 27.70 10.26 -28.11
N PRO A 89 26.72 10.32 -27.21
CA PRO A 89 26.75 11.24 -26.09
C PRO A 89 27.47 10.62 -24.88
N PRO A 90 28.03 11.44 -23.99
CA PRO A 90 28.83 10.97 -22.84
C PRO A 90 27.97 10.22 -21.83
N SER A 91 28.54 9.16 -21.29
CA SER A 91 28.04 8.36 -20.19
C SER A 91 27.74 9.25 -18.98
N MET A 92 26.46 9.43 -18.65
CA MET A 92 26.07 9.93 -17.34
C MET A 92 26.12 8.78 -16.34
N ALA A 93 27.18 8.76 -15.55
CA ALA A 93 27.26 7.93 -14.34
C ALA A 93 26.15 8.31 -13.37
N PRO A 94 25.54 7.33 -12.66
CA PRO A 94 24.57 7.63 -11.62
C PRO A 94 25.23 8.43 -10.49
N PRO A 95 24.48 9.30 -9.79
CA PRO A 95 25.05 10.16 -8.77
C PRO A 95 25.71 9.31 -7.68
N VAL A 96 27.00 9.59 -7.48
CA VAL A 96 27.81 9.02 -6.41
C VAL A 96 27.28 9.56 -5.10
N LEU A 97 26.58 8.72 -4.34
CA LEU A 97 26.25 8.98 -2.95
C LEU A 97 27.54 8.95 -2.13
N ARG A 98 27.80 10.07 -1.45
CA ARG A 98 28.95 10.38 -0.62
C ARG A 98 29.42 9.18 0.21
N GLN A 99 30.66 8.81 0.02
CA GLN A 99 31.45 8.15 1.05
C GLN A 99 31.65 9.14 2.21
N SER A 100 31.43 8.65 3.42
CA SER A 100 31.64 9.38 4.67
C SER A 100 33.07 9.98 4.72
N VAL A 101 33.14 11.29 4.62
CA VAL A 101 34.35 12.04 5.01
C VAL A 101 34.32 12.18 6.53
N LYS A 102 35.32 11.64 7.21
CA LYS A 102 35.60 11.89 8.63
C LYS A 102 35.69 13.38 8.89
N GLY A 103 34.69 13.96 9.52
CA GLY A 103 34.77 15.27 10.18
C GLY A 103 35.23 15.07 11.62
N VAL A 104 36.37 15.64 11.94
CA VAL A 104 36.93 15.76 13.30
C VAL A 104 36.11 16.80 14.07
N GLY A 105 35.67 16.47 15.29
CA GLY A 105 35.24 17.46 16.27
C GLY A 105 34.03 17.05 17.10
N GLY A 106 34.23 16.71 18.37
CA GLY A 106 33.21 16.61 19.40
C GLY A 106 33.08 15.21 19.99
N ALA A 107 33.90 14.90 20.99
CA ALA A 107 33.73 13.74 21.86
C ALA A 107 32.51 13.97 22.75
N GLU A 108 31.36 13.33 22.41
CA GLU A 108 30.35 12.92 23.37
C GLU A 108 30.31 11.41 23.35
N GLY A 109 30.42 10.81 24.57
CA GLY A 109 30.68 9.40 24.80
C GLY A 109 29.68 8.52 24.07
N ASP A 110 30.17 7.56 23.34
CA ASP A 110 29.48 6.37 22.88
C ASP A 110 29.17 5.49 24.12
N ASP A 111 28.13 5.89 24.84
CA ASP A 111 27.48 5.04 25.82
C ASP A 111 26.76 3.96 24.99
N GLY A 112 27.26 2.71 25.04
CA GLY A 112 26.81 1.53 24.29
C GLY A 112 25.31 1.25 24.44
N ARG A 113 24.49 2.18 23.98
CA ARG A 113 23.04 2.15 24.09
C ARG A 113 22.51 1.06 23.17
N ARG A 114 22.14 -0.05 23.76
CA ARG A 114 21.43 -1.15 23.10
C ARG A 114 20.31 -0.61 22.20
N VAL A 115 20.32 -0.98 20.94
CA VAL A 115 19.28 -0.62 19.97
C VAL A 115 17.97 -1.31 20.40
N VAL A 116 16.97 -0.53 20.77
CA VAL A 116 15.62 -1.05 21.04
C VAL A 116 14.96 -1.37 19.71
N LEU A 117 14.78 -2.65 19.42
CA LEU A 117 14.20 -3.10 18.14
C LEU A 117 12.66 -3.00 18.13
N ASP A 118 12.00 -3.10 19.28
CA ASP A 118 10.54 -3.10 19.39
C ASP A 118 10.02 -1.92 20.22
N ASN A 119 9.22 -1.07 19.58
CA ASN A 119 8.61 0.11 20.20
C ASN A 119 7.19 -0.15 20.78
N GLN A 120 6.72 -1.40 20.80
CA GLN A 120 5.40 -1.71 21.35
C GLN A 120 5.42 -1.76 22.90
N VAL A 121 4.31 -1.28 23.50
CA VAL A 121 4.17 -1.24 24.98
C VAL A 121 4.06 -2.65 25.54
N ASP A 122 3.17 -3.48 25.00
CA ASP A 122 2.81 -4.80 25.54
C ASP A 122 3.40 -5.96 24.69
N SER A 123 4.57 -5.75 24.08
CA SER A 123 5.21 -6.80 23.29
C SER A 123 5.86 -7.87 24.18
N PRO A 124 5.63 -9.16 23.91
CA PRO A 124 6.35 -10.23 24.59
C PRO A 124 7.86 -10.18 24.34
N CYS A 125 8.30 -9.48 23.28
CA CYS A 125 9.70 -9.33 22.92
C CYS A 125 10.35 -8.04 23.44
N ALA A 126 9.61 -7.18 24.17
CA ALA A 126 10.12 -5.90 24.66
C ALA A 126 11.33 -6.04 25.61
N SER A 127 11.44 -7.17 26.32
CA SER A 127 12.53 -7.49 27.27
C SER A 127 13.49 -8.57 26.75
N MET A 128 13.55 -8.80 25.43
CA MET A 128 14.42 -9.82 24.85
C MET A 128 15.89 -9.59 25.23
N ARG A 129 16.63 -10.67 25.43
CA ARG A 129 18.07 -10.63 25.74
C ARG A 129 18.87 -10.42 24.46
N GLU A 130 20.12 -9.98 24.62
CA GLU A 130 21.07 -9.99 23.52
C GLU A 130 21.37 -11.44 23.06
N ASN A 131 21.68 -11.56 21.78
CA ASN A 131 21.96 -12.83 21.12
C ASN A 131 20.82 -13.86 21.24
N THR A 132 19.57 -13.36 21.15
CA THR A 132 18.38 -14.21 21.15
C THR A 132 17.45 -13.87 19.97
N ILE A 133 16.57 -14.80 19.68
CA ILE A 133 15.45 -14.65 18.74
C ILE A 133 14.16 -14.63 19.55
N CYS A 134 13.29 -13.67 19.29
CA CYS A 134 11.98 -13.59 19.91
C CYS A 134 10.91 -13.30 18.86
N CYS A 135 9.83 -14.09 18.83
CA CYS A 135 8.72 -13.92 17.91
C CYS A 135 7.43 -13.59 18.63
N ASP A 136 6.79 -12.50 18.25
CA ASP A 136 5.43 -12.15 18.66
C ASP A 136 4.44 -12.66 17.61
N ARG A 137 3.66 -13.67 17.98
CA ARG A 137 2.64 -14.30 17.15
C ARG A 137 1.21 -14.06 17.69
N SER A 138 1.06 -13.16 18.64
CA SER A 138 -0.21 -12.84 19.30
C SER A 138 -1.22 -12.17 18.35
N SER A 139 -0.74 -11.47 17.33
CA SER A 139 -1.60 -10.81 16.34
C SER A 139 -2.24 -11.82 15.38
N VAL A 140 -3.55 -11.63 15.12
CA VAL A 140 -4.27 -12.37 14.06
C VAL A 140 -3.91 -11.88 12.66
N HIS A 141 -3.25 -10.72 12.57
CA HIS A 141 -2.93 -10.05 11.30
C HIS A 141 -1.51 -10.32 10.81
N THR A 142 -0.53 -10.47 11.73
CA THR A 142 0.87 -10.55 11.36
C THR A 142 1.68 -11.29 12.43
N ASP A 143 2.77 -11.92 12.03
CA ASP A 143 3.85 -12.37 12.90
C ASP A 143 5.00 -11.38 12.79
N VAL A 144 5.64 -11.04 13.90
CA VAL A 144 6.84 -10.19 13.92
C VAL A 144 7.90 -10.83 14.79
N CYS A 145 9.08 -11.05 14.24
CA CYS A 145 10.21 -11.60 14.96
C CYS A 145 11.35 -10.60 15.06
N PHE A 146 12.08 -10.68 16.15
CA PHE A 146 13.22 -9.84 16.48
C PHE A 146 14.44 -10.70 16.71
N MET A 147 15.59 -10.29 16.19
CA MET A 147 16.89 -10.91 16.42
C MET A 147 17.83 -9.83 16.94
N SER A 148 18.43 -10.03 18.11
CA SER A 148 19.39 -9.08 18.70
C SER A 148 20.78 -9.70 18.69
N GLY A 149 21.78 -9.02 18.12
CA GLY A 149 23.16 -9.49 18.00
C GLY A 149 23.66 -9.54 16.56
N ASP A 150 24.76 -10.26 16.29
CA ASP A 150 25.33 -10.38 14.94
C ASP A 150 24.41 -11.26 14.06
N VAL A 151 23.59 -10.60 13.24
CA VAL A 151 22.65 -11.25 12.32
C VAL A 151 23.22 -11.18 10.90
N ARG A 152 23.29 -12.34 10.22
CA ARG A 152 23.80 -12.43 8.86
C ARG A 152 22.78 -13.05 7.92
N THR A 153 22.73 -12.57 6.68
CA THR A 153 21.90 -13.16 5.63
C THR A 153 22.53 -14.40 5.05
N ASP A 154 21.69 -15.40 4.75
CA ASP A 154 21.99 -16.52 3.87
C ASP A 154 20.99 -16.52 2.72
N ALA A 155 21.38 -15.94 1.58
CA ALA A 155 20.53 -15.81 0.41
C ALA A 155 20.12 -17.18 -0.17
N ALA A 156 21.00 -18.18 -0.11
CA ALA A 156 20.74 -19.49 -0.69
C ALA A 156 19.57 -20.22 -0.03
N SER A 157 19.37 -20.02 1.27
CA SER A 157 18.30 -20.65 2.05
C SER A 157 17.19 -19.67 2.48
N LEU A 158 17.30 -18.39 2.10
CA LEU A 158 16.46 -17.28 2.57
C LEU A 158 16.37 -17.28 4.10
N SER A 159 17.53 -17.34 4.76
CA SER A 159 17.64 -17.40 6.21
C SER A 159 18.36 -16.19 6.79
N LEU A 160 17.99 -15.84 8.01
CA LEU A 160 18.78 -14.97 8.89
C LEU A 160 19.38 -15.80 9.99
N LEU A 161 20.69 -15.70 10.11
CA LEU A 161 21.52 -16.48 11.04
C LEU A 161 21.99 -15.56 12.15
N LEU A 162 21.71 -15.93 13.41
CA LEU A 162 22.20 -15.23 14.59
C LEU A 162 23.51 -15.89 15.04
N PHE A 163 24.59 -15.11 15.14
CA PHE A 163 25.91 -15.54 15.59
C PHE A 163 26.16 -15.08 17.03
N PRO A 164 25.93 -15.95 18.03
CA PRO A 164 26.24 -15.61 19.42
C PRO A 164 27.76 -15.48 19.61
N PRO A 165 28.24 -14.65 20.59
CA PRO A 165 29.64 -14.58 20.93
C PRO A 165 30.23 -15.94 21.35
N ALA A 166 31.51 -16.15 21.10
CA ALA A 166 32.18 -17.45 21.31
C ALA A 166 32.07 -18.00 22.75
N HIS A 167 31.99 -17.11 23.76
CA HIS A 167 31.80 -17.53 25.16
C HIS A 167 30.42 -18.14 25.44
N GLN A 168 29.38 -17.70 24.73
CA GLN A 168 28.02 -18.26 24.86
C GLN A 168 27.88 -19.57 24.07
N GLN A 169 28.62 -19.75 22.99
CA GLN A 169 28.60 -20.98 22.19
C GLN A 169 29.12 -22.20 22.98
N LYS A 170 30.12 -22.00 23.87
CA LYS A 170 30.66 -23.05 24.73
C LYS A 170 29.72 -23.51 25.83
N ALA A 171 28.85 -22.62 26.33
CA ALA A 171 27.89 -22.96 27.37
C ALA A 171 26.71 -23.80 26.86
N ASN A 172 26.38 -23.71 25.57
CA ASN A 172 25.23 -24.39 24.95
C ASN A 172 25.59 -25.75 24.28
N GLY A 173 26.81 -26.22 24.45
CA GLY A 173 27.30 -27.47 23.80
C GLY A 173 26.58 -28.77 24.19
N SER A 174 25.65 -28.73 25.14
CA SER A 174 24.80 -29.85 25.56
C SER A 174 23.29 -29.58 25.47
N SER A 175 22.90 -28.38 25.02
CA SER A 175 21.48 -28.06 24.83
C SER A 175 21.02 -28.46 23.41
N PRO A 176 19.76 -28.95 23.26
CA PRO A 176 19.21 -29.18 21.92
C PRO A 176 19.22 -27.87 21.13
N PRO A 177 19.42 -27.93 19.79
CA PRO A 177 19.40 -26.72 18.96
C PRO A 177 18.07 -25.99 19.16
N GLU A 178 18.14 -24.66 19.33
CA GLU A 178 16.93 -23.84 19.37
C GLU A 178 16.10 -24.06 18.10
N PRO A 179 14.77 -24.16 18.23
CA PRO A 179 13.91 -24.39 17.09
C PRO A 179 14.06 -23.26 16.05
N GLU A 180 14.06 -23.63 14.79
CA GLU A 180 14.02 -22.68 13.66
C GLU A 180 12.68 -21.96 13.64
N GLU A 181 12.70 -20.63 13.68
CA GLU A 181 11.52 -19.80 13.50
C GLU A 181 11.30 -19.50 12.01
N ARG A 182 10.04 -19.41 11.60
CA ARG A 182 9.64 -19.14 10.22
C ARG A 182 8.60 -18.03 10.16
N VAL A 183 8.82 -17.04 9.29
CA VAL A 183 7.95 -15.86 9.17
C VAL A 183 7.74 -15.52 7.71
N ARG A 184 6.49 -15.21 7.37
CA ARG A 184 6.11 -14.57 6.11
C ARG A 184 5.81 -13.09 6.40
N PRO A 185 6.69 -12.14 6.05
CA PRO A 185 6.60 -10.75 6.50
C PRO A 185 5.53 -9.97 5.73
N TYR A 186 4.27 -10.29 5.99
CA TYR A 186 3.11 -9.59 5.44
C TYR A 186 1.95 -9.59 6.44
N THR A 187 1.11 -8.55 6.39
CA THR A 187 0.09 -8.26 7.41
C THR A 187 -1.28 -8.87 7.12
N ARG A 188 -1.35 -9.98 6.38
CA ARG A 188 -2.57 -10.68 5.96
C ARG A 188 -2.60 -12.15 6.40
N LYS A 189 -2.12 -12.43 7.61
CA LYS A 189 -1.94 -13.79 8.15
C LYS A 189 -3.18 -14.68 8.01
N TRP A 190 -4.38 -14.12 8.05
CA TRP A 190 -5.65 -14.86 7.88
C TRP A 190 -5.96 -15.22 6.41
N GLU A 191 -5.32 -14.59 5.43
CA GLU A 191 -5.55 -14.83 4.00
C GLU A 191 -4.54 -15.84 3.45
N ARG A 192 -4.78 -17.14 3.68
CA ARG A 192 -3.85 -18.23 3.33
C ARG A 192 -3.39 -18.19 1.87
N HIS A 193 -4.30 -17.87 0.93
CA HIS A 193 -3.98 -17.84 -0.49
C HIS A 193 -2.99 -16.72 -0.86
N ILE A 194 -3.03 -15.59 -0.17
CA ILE A 194 -2.05 -14.52 -0.35
C ILE A 194 -0.76 -14.83 0.38
N MET A 195 -0.85 -15.27 1.64
CA MET A 195 0.33 -15.62 2.43
C MET A 195 1.14 -16.75 1.80
N GLY A 196 0.50 -17.67 1.08
CA GLY A 196 1.18 -18.73 0.34
C GLY A 196 2.14 -18.23 -0.75
N ASN A 197 1.91 -17.02 -1.27
CA ASN A 197 2.74 -16.38 -2.28
C ASN A 197 3.85 -15.47 -1.69
N ILE A 198 3.87 -15.26 -0.36
CA ILE A 198 4.92 -14.50 0.30
C ILE A 198 6.07 -15.46 0.65
N PRO A 199 7.32 -15.18 0.23
CA PRO A 199 8.46 -15.99 0.61
C PRO A 199 8.60 -16.06 2.14
N GLU A 200 8.92 -17.26 2.63
CA GLU A 200 9.09 -17.52 4.05
C GLU A 200 10.55 -17.34 4.43
N VAL A 201 10.82 -16.49 5.40
CA VAL A 201 12.15 -16.26 5.97
C VAL A 201 12.36 -17.18 7.16
N ARG A 202 13.49 -17.85 7.20
CA ARG A 202 13.89 -18.72 8.31
C ARG A 202 14.84 -17.98 9.24
N LEU A 203 14.61 -18.11 10.53
CA LEU A 203 15.41 -17.47 11.58
C LEU A 203 15.95 -18.56 12.50
N ARG A 204 17.26 -18.61 12.68
CA ARG A 204 17.88 -19.59 13.58
C ARG A 204 19.22 -19.11 14.12
N VAL A 205 19.66 -19.73 15.18
CA VAL A 205 21.02 -19.56 15.67
C VAL A 205 21.97 -20.29 14.71
N ALA A 206 23.07 -19.63 14.36
CA ALA A 206 24.11 -20.21 13.52
C ALA A 206 24.89 -21.28 14.27
N ARG A 207 25.33 -22.31 13.56
CA ARG A 207 26.26 -23.32 14.09
C ARG A 207 27.67 -22.76 14.10
N PRO A 208 28.53 -23.21 15.03
CA PRO A 208 29.91 -22.70 15.13
C PRO A 208 30.70 -22.78 13.81
N GLU A 209 30.54 -23.85 13.05
CA GLU A 209 31.21 -24.09 11.78
C GLU A 209 30.77 -23.13 10.65
N GLU A 210 29.58 -22.54 10.76
CA GLU A 210 29.06 -21.61 9.76
C GLU A 210 29.73 -20.22 9.83
N SER A 211 30.41 -19.89 10.92
CA SER A 211 31.05 -18.58 11.12
C SER A 211 32.08 -18.27 10.04
N GLU A 212 32.89 -19.25 9.66
CA GLU A 212 33.88 -19.11 8.60
C GLU A 212 33.25 -19.04 7.20
N GLN A 213 32.20 -19.80 6.98
CA GLN A 213 31.50 -19.92 5.69
C GLN A 213 30.65 -18.69 5.39
N ARG A 214 30.21 -17.95 6.41
CA ARG A 214 29.31 -16.79 6.30
C ARG A 214 30.03 -15.52 6.76
N ARG A 215 31.18 -15.22 6.18
CA ARG A 215 31.88 -13.93 6.38
C ARG A 215 31.07 -12.80 5.77
N CYS A 216 31.13 -11.64 6.40
CA CYS A 216 30.41 -10.45 5.92
C CYS A 216 31.03 -9.90 4.64
N ASP A 217 30.27 -9.89 3.55
CA ASP A 217 30.62 -9.13 2.35
C ASP A 217 30.23 -7.65 2.51
N VAL A 218 29.12 -7.40 3.21
CA VAL A 218 28.64 -6.05 3.52
C VAL A 218 28.25 -5.96 4.99
N ARG A 219 28.85 -5.00 5.70
CA ARG A 219 28.53 -4.73 7.12
C ARG A 219 27.73 -3.46 7.26
N HIS A 220 26.64 -3.54 8.00
CA HIS A 220 25.77 -2.41 8.32
C HIS A 220 25.90 -2.05 9.82
N ASP A 221 25.78 -0.75 10.12
CA ASP A 221 25.75 -0.20 11.47
C ASP A 221 24.33 0.03 12.01
N ALA A 222 23.32 -0.44 11.26
CA ALA A 222 21.90 -0.34 11.58
C ALA A 222 21.20 -1.70 11.45
N PRO A 223 20.13 -1.95 12.22
CA PRO A 223 19.38 -3.19 12.13
C PRO A 223 18.68 -3.35 10.78
N LEU A 224 18.37 -4.59 10.42
CA LEU A 224 17.57 -4.96 9.25
C LEU A 224 16.08 -4.93 9.58
N LEU A 225 15.25 -4.34 8.72
CA LEU A 225 13.79 -4.55 8.69
C LEU A 225 13.42 -5.34 7.44
N VAL A 226 12.91 -6.56 7.63
CA VAL A 226 12.45 -7.42 6.52
C VAL A 226 10.97 -7.17 6.26
N MET A 227 10.66 -6.72 5.05
CA MET A 227 9.31 -6.50 4.53
C MET A 227 9.17 -7.09 3.12
N THR A 228 7.97 -7.02 2.54
CA THR A 228 7.74 -7.51 1.18
C THR A 228 7.11 -6.45 0.28
N ALA A 229 7.52 -6.41 -0.99
CA ALA A 229 6.84 -5.73 -2.08
C ALA A 229 5.84 -6.65 -2.82
N GLY A 230 5.63 -7.87 -2.31
CA GLY A 230 4.65 -8.84 -2.82
C GLY A 230 3.24 -8.65 -2.26
N GLY A 231 2.43 -9.72 -2.32
CA GLY A 231 1.04 -9.68 -1.86
C GLY A 231 0.17 -8.75 -2.72
N TYR A 232 -0.58 -7.87 -2.07
CA TYR A 232 -1.46 -6.90 -2.75
C TYR A 232 -0.80 -5.54 -3.04
N THR A 233 0.52 -5.39 -2.91
CA THR A 233 1.21 -4.09 -3.00
C THR A 233 1.12 -3.42 -4.38
N GLY A 234 0.67 -4.11 -5.42
CA GLY A 234 0.28 -3.51 -6.70
C GLY A 234 -0.97 -2.61 -6.62
N ASN A 235 -1.71 -2.66 -5.52
CA ASN A 235 -2.85 -1.81 -5.22
C ASN A 235 -2.44 -0.75 -4.19
N LEU A 236 -2.65 0.54 -4.49
CA LEU A 236 -2.20 1.65 -3.65
C LEU A 236 -2.70 1.57 -2.19
N PHE A 237 -3.96 1.17 -1.99
CA PHE A 237 -4.52 1.00 -0.64
C PHE A 237 -3.72 -0.04 0.15
N HIS A 238 -3.45 -1.18 -0.45
CA HIS A 238 -2.69 -2.26 0.19
C HIS A 238 -1.21 -1.91 0.37
N ALA A 239 -0.61 -1.19 -0.58
CA ALA A 239 0.76 -0.72 -0.43
C ALA A 239 0.94 0.13 0.84
N PHE A 240 -0.05 1.00 1.15
CA PHE A 240 -0.02 1.80 2.36
C PHE A 240 -0.51 1.03 3.60
N SER A 241 -1.70 0.40 3.53
CA SER A 241 -2.34 -0.26 4.67
C SER A 241 -1.56 -1.49 5.16
N ASP A 242 -1.06 -2.29 4.21
CA ASP A 242 -0.46 -3.58 4.54
C ASP A 242 1.08 -3.55 4.50
N GLY A 243 1.69 -2.49 3.92
CA GLY A 243 3.12 -2.35 3.72
C GLY A 243 3.73 -1.15 4.44
N PHE A 244 3.59 0.07 3.89
CA PHE A 244 4.35 1.24 4.36
C PHE A 244 3.95 1.76 5.74
N LEU A 245 2.66 1.82 6.07
CA LEU A 245 2.22 2.23 7.41
C LEU A 245 2.67 1.22 8.47
N PRO A 246 2.49 -0.10 8.30
CA PRO A 246 3.08 -1.11 9.18
C PRO A 246 4.60 -1.02 9.30
N ALA A 247 5.33 -0.80 8.20
CA ALA A 247 6.78 -0.64 8.22
C ALA A 247 7.18 0.61 9.03
N TRP A 248 6.50 1.74 8.82
CA TRP A 248 6.72 2.97 9.59
C TRP A 248 6.40 2.77 11.07
N VAL A 249 5.25 2.19 11.43
CA VAL A 249 4.90 1.86 12.84
C VAL A 249 5.99 1.04 13.50
N THR A 250 6.60 0.12 12.74
CA THR A 250 7.62 -0.79 13.26
C THR A 250 8.97 -0.13 13.44
N SER A 251 9.35 0.83 12.58
CA SER A 251 10.73 1.34 12.51
C SER A 251 10.91 2.84 12.77
N GLN A 252 9.82 3.63 12.91
CA GLN A 252 9.91 5.09 13.02
C GLN A 252 10.78 5.56 14.22
N HIS A 253 10.81 4.81 15.33
CA HIS A 253 11.63 5.10 16.50
C HIS A 253 13.14 4.94 16.24
N LEU A 254 13.52 4.20 15.20
CA LEU A 254 14.90 4.04 14.74
C LEU A 254 15.40 5.26 13.94
N ARG A 255 14.53 6.25 13.67
CA ARG A 255 14.87 7.52 13.03
C ARG A 255 15.68 7.34 11.76
N ARG A 256 15.17 6.49 10.83
CA ARG A 256 15.77 6.14 9.54
C ARG A 256 17.05 5.29 9.62
N ARG A 257 17.60 5.03 10.81
CA ARG A 257 18.74 4.12 11.01
C ARG A 257 18.27 2.66 11.00
N VAL A 258 17.78 2.22 9.86
CA VAL A 258 17.29 0.86 9.60
C VAL A 258 17.53 0.52 8.14
N VAL A 259 18.06 -0.66 7.85
CA VAL A 259 18.23 -1.16 6.47
C VAL A 259 16.96 -1.89 6.07
N LEU A 260 16.38 -1.54 4.94
CA LEU A 260 15.20 -2.24 4.42
C LEU A 260 15.64 -3.46 3.59
N GLY A 261 15.32 -4.67 4.08
CA GLY A 261 15.45 -5.91 3.35
C GLY A 261 14.10 -6.26 2.71
N VAL A 262 14.02 -6.27 1.40
CA VAL A 262 12.74 -6.39 0.69
C VAL A 262 12.67 -7.72 -0.05
N LEU A 263 11.61 -8.49 0.26
CA LEU A 263 11.22 -9.66 -0.51
C LEU A 263 10.35 -9.24 -1.71
N SER A 264 10.43 -10.00 -2.80
CA SER A 264 9.69 -9.70 -4.04
C SER A 264 9.96 -8.28 -4.56
N TYR A 265 11.18 -7.78 -4.34
CA TYR A 265 11.62 -6.47 -4.81
C TYR A 265 11.43 -6.38 -6.33
N ASN A 266 10.94 -5.24 -6.81
CA ASN A 266 10.84 -4.98 -8.23
C ASN A 266 11.01 -3.46 -8.54
N PRO A 267 11.53 -3.11 -9.74
CA PRO A 267 11.82 -1.72 -10.10
C PRO A 267 10.60 -0.79 -10.11
N TRP A 268 9.43 -1.31 -10.49
CA TRP A 268 8.20 -0.53 -10.47
C TRP A 268 7.84 -0.07 -9.05
N TRP A 269 7.87 -1.00 -8.09
CA TRP A 269 7.60 -0.69 -6.68
C TRP A 269 8.61 0.32 -6.13
N ALA A 270 9.90 0.08 -6.38
CA ALA A 270 10.97 0.96 -5.93
C ALA A 270 10.86 2.37 -6.51
N GLY A 271 10.51 2.50 -7.79
CA GLY A 271 10.33 3.78 -8.45
C GLY A 271 9.06 4.51 -8.00
N THR A 272 7.95 3.77 -7.86
CA THR A 272 6.65 4.36 -7.46
C THR A 272 6.69 4.92 -6.02
N PHE A 273 7.43 4.27 -5.13
CA PHE A 273 7.47 4.61 -3.70
C PHE A 273 8.84 5.12 -3.23
N SER A 274 9.66 5.61 -4.15
CA SER A 274 11.04 6.03 -3.88
C SER A 274 11.16 7.05 -2.74
N GLU A 275 10.22 8.00 -2.65
CA GLU A 275 10.21 9.03 -1.62
C GLU A 275 9.91 8.46 -0.23
N ILE A 276 8.95 7.56 -0.13
CA ILE A 276 8.60 6.89 1.14
C ILE A 276 9.75 5.98 1.58
N ILE A 277 10.34 5.23 0.66
CA ILE A 277 11.49 4.37 0.93
C ILE A 277 12.66 5.20 1.47
N ALA A 278 12.97 6.32 0.82
CA ALA A 278 14.01 7.25 1.28
C ALA A 278 13.65 7.96 2.60
N GLY A 279 12.37 8.14 2.90
CA GLY A 279 11.89 8.63 4.20
C GLY A 279 12.06 7.61 5.33
N LEU A 280 11.88 6.32 5.04
CA LEU A 280 11.99 5.25 6.03
C LEU A 280 13.44 4.91 6.38
N SER A 281 14.39 5.04 5.44
CA SER A 281 15.76 4.55 5.60
C SER A 281 16.79 5.46 4.95
N ASP A 282 17.92 5.67 5.63
CA ASP A 282 19.11 6.33 5.08
C ASP A 282 20.01 5.36 4.28
N TYR A 283 19.67 4.08 4.27
CA TYR A 283 20.47 3.02 3.66
C TYR A 283 19.85 2.57 2.33
N ARG A 284 20.67 1.94 1.50
CA ARG A 284 20.18 1.27 0.28
C ARG A 284 19.32 0.06 0.65
N VAL A 285 18.26 -0.13 -0.10
CA VAL A 285 17.43 -1.34 0.00
C VAL A 285 18.25 -2.57 -0.39
N VAL A 286 18.12 -3.65 0.38
CA VAL A 286 18.68 -4.97 0.08
C VAL A 286 17.58 -5.83 -0.54
N ASP A 287 17.78 -6.30 -1.76
CA ASP A 287 16.91 -7.31 -2.39
C ASP A 287 17.26 -8.68 -1.85
N LEU A 288 16.47 -9.15 -0.87
CA LEU A 288 16.79 -10.38 -0.14
C LEU A 288 16.65 -11.67 -0.98
N LEU A 289 16.03 -11.60 -2.16
CA LEU A 289 15.88 -12.76 -3.04
C LEU A 289 16.99 -12.85 -4.10
N HIS A 290 17.60 -11.71 -4.45
CA HIS A 290 18.55 -11.68 -5.56
C HIS A 290 19.96 -11.21 -5.16
N ASP A 291 20.12 -10.55 -4.00
CA ASP A 291 21.46 -10.21 -3.49
C ASP A 291 22.09 -11.43 -2.80
N THR A 292 23.09 -12.02 -3.45
CA THR A 292 23.76 -13.22 -2.98
C THR A 292 24.88 -12.98 -1.95
N ARG A 293 25.18 -11.70 -1.67
CA ARG A 293 26.19 -11.32 -0.67
C ARG A 293 25.70 -11.59 0.74
N THR A 294 26.63 -11.92 1.63
CA THR A 294 26.35 -12.01 3.06
C THR A 294 26.34 -10.62 3.68
N HIS A 295 25.17 -10.12 4.03
CA HIS A 295 24.98 -8.86 4.76
C HIS A 295 24.95 -9.14 6.25
N CYS A 296 25.66 -8.32 7.05
CA CYS A 296 25.71 -8.42 8.49
C CYS A 296 25.13 -7.18 9.16
N PHE A 297 24.32 -7.39 10.20
CA PHE A 297 23.57 -6.37 10.92
C PHE A 297 23.69 -6.54 12.44
N PRO A 298 23.58 -5.46 13.24
CA PRO A 298 23.56 -5.54 14.71
C PRO A 298 22.24 -6.10 15.27
N GLY A 299 21.28 -6.41 14.42
CA GLY A 299 19.98 -6.98 14.75
C GLY A 299 19.06 -7.02 13.56
N ALA A 300 17.91 -7.68 13.69
CA ALA A 300 16.90 -7.72 12.65
C ALA A 300 15.48 -7.73 13.21
N ILE A 301 14.56 -7.14 12.44
CA ILE A 301 13.12 -7.19 12.62
C ILE A 301 12.56 -7.87 11.37
N VAL A 302 11.78 -8.93 11.51
CA VAL A 302 11.18 -9.67 10.40
C VAL A 302 9.67 -9.61 10.50
N GLY A 303 9.03 -8.97 9.53
CA GLY A 303 7.61 -8.61 9.58
C GLY A 303 7.37 -7.21 10.12
N SER A 304 6.11 -6.80 10.14
CA SER A 304 5.72 -5.44 10.53
C SER A 304 4.52 -5.45 11.47
N ARG A 305 4.49 -4.53 12.43
CA ARG A 305 3.38 -4.32 13.37
C ARG A 305 2.17 -3.75 12.62
N PHE A 306 1.00 -4.33 12.85
CA PHE A 306 -0.25 -3.90 12.22
C PHE A 306 -1.25 -3.46 13.30
N HIS A 307 -1.61 -2.18 13.29
CA HIS A 307 -2.55 -1.61 14.28
C HIS A 307 -4.00 -1.55 13.77
N GLY A 308 -4.20 -1.72 12.48
CA GLY A 308 -5.50 -1.68 11.81
C GLY A 308 -5.38 -1.11 10.40
N ILE A 309 -6.49 -1.14 9.68
CA ILE A 309 -6.58 -0.66 8.29
C ILE A 309 -6.32 0.86 8.28
N LEU A 310 -5.17 1.29 7.74
CA LEU A 310 -4.73 2.69 7.72
C LEU A 310 -4.84 3.36 9.11
N LEU A 311 -4.51 2.63 10.17
CA LEU A 311 -4.61 3.11 11.55
C LEU A 311 -3.29 2.98 12.29
N VAL A 312 -3.03 3.95 13.17
CA VAL A 312 -2.01 3.90 14.21
C VAL A 312 -2.72 4.01 15.55
N ASP A 313 -2.51 3.04 16.42
CA ASP A 313 -3.00 3.05 17.79
C ASP A 313 -1.90 3.60 18.70
N PRO A 314 -2.02 4.84 19.21
CA PRO A 314 -0.98 5.45 20.04
C PRO A 314 -0.78 4.71 21.37
N ALA A 315 -1.81 4.04 21.89
CA ALA A 315 -1.70 3.31 23.15
C ALA A 315 -0.76 2.09 23.07
N LYS A 316 -0.52 1.60 21.83
CA LYS A 316 0.41 0.49 21.60
C LYS A 316 1.85 0.93 21.42
N LEU A 317 2.11 2.22 21.21
CA LEU A 317 3.44 2.76 20.95
C LEU A 317 3.97 3.50 22.18
N ARG A 318 5.24 3.27 22.56
CA ARG A 318 5.90 3.95 23.69
C ARG A 318 6.02 5.45 23.52
N ASP A 319 6.05 5.93 22.29
CA ASP A 319 6.14 7.34 21.91
C ASP A 319 4.78 7.95 21.50
N ASN A 320 3.67 7.22 21.70
CA ASN A 320 2.30 7.65 21.46
C ASN A 320 2.05 8.24 20.05
N LYS A 321 2.80 7.81 19.05
CA LYS A 321 2.65 8.25 17.67
C LYS A 321 1.28 7.89 17.11
N THR A 322 0.76 8.73 16.22
CA THR A 322 -0.58 8.66 15.63
C THR A 322 -0.49 8.60 14.10
N ILE A 323 -1.63 8.45 13.44
CA ILE A 323 -1.69 8.58 11.97
C ILE A 323 -1.37 10.01 11.50
N VAL A 324 -1.50 11.03 12.35
CA VAL A 324 -1.06 12.40 12.02
C VAL A 324 0.45 12.45 11.89
N ASP A 325 1.20 11.77 12.79
CA ASP A 325 2.65 11.67 12.66
C ASP A 325 3.09 10.92 11.40
N PHE A 326 2.29 9.93 10.96
CA PHE A 326 2.53 9.28 9.67
C PHE A 326 2.26 10.22 8.48
N HIS A 327 1.23 11.08 8.57
CA HIS A 327 1.02 12.14 7.59
C HIS A 327 2.22 13.08 7.52
N ASP A 328 2.75 13.52 8.67
CA ASP A 328 3.91 14.42 8.71
C ASP A 328 5.14 13.75 8.09
N PHE A 329 5.34 12.45 8.37
CA PHE A 329 6.37 11.65 7.69
C PHE A 329 6.19 11.64 6.16
N LEU A 330 4.95 11.49 5.66
CA LEU A 330 4.68 11.56 4.22
C LEU A 330 4.94 12.97 3.67
N ALA A 331 4.57 14.00 4.41
CA ALA A 331 4.83 15.39 4.05
C ALA A 331 6.34 15.62 3.87
N GLU A 332 7.15 15.28 4.87
CA GLU A 332 8.61 15.40 4.79
C GLU A 332 9.21 14.60 3.62
N SER A 333 8.64 13.44 3.31
CA SER A 333 9.11 12.58 2.21
C SER A 333 8.85 13.17 0.83
N TYR A 334 7.73 13.91 0.66
CA TYR A 334 7.30 14.42 -0.64
C TYR A 334 7.57 15.90 -0.88
N GLU A 335 7.69 16.74 0.17
CA GLU A 335 7.83 18.21 0.03
C GLU A 335 9.03 18.60 -0.84
N LYS A 336 10.19 18.04 -0.59
CA LYS A 336 11.43 18.36 -1.34
C LYS A 336 11.27 18.15 -2.84
N LYS A 337 10.51 17.12 -3.24
CA LYS A 337 10.31 16.81 -4.67
C LYS A 337 9.13 17.58 -5.26
N ALA A 338 8.12 17.90 -4.47
CA ALA A 338 7.00 18.73 -4.88
C ALA A 338 7.47 20.16 -5.19
N GLU A 339 8.33 20.76 -4.37
CA GLU A 339 8.95 22.05 -4.61
C GLU A 339 9.78 22.07 -5.90
N ALA A 340 10.59 21.04 -6.13
CA ALA A 340 11.37 20.92 -7.37
C ALA A 340 10.48 20.78 -8.62
N THR A 341 9.31 20.18 -8.49
CA THR A 341 8.35 20.03 -9.60
C THR A 341 7.62 21.35 -9.90
N LEU A 342 7.36 22.16 -8.88
CA LEU A 342 6.70 23.48 -9.02
C LEU A 342 7.66 24.57 -9.49
N THR A 343 8.98 24.41 -9.26
CA THR A 343 10.02 25.36 -9.67
C THR A 343 10.62 25.08 -11.04
N ALA A 344 10.25 23.97 -11.70
CA ALA A 344 10.60 23.74 -13.09
C ALA A 344 10.00 24.87 -13.94
N PRO A 345 10.80 25.57 -14.78
CA PRO A 345 10.31 26.71 -15.54
C PRO A 345 9.27 26.24 -16.57
N GLU A 346 8.00 26.40 -16.27
CA GLU A 346 6.98 26.50 -17.31
C GLU A 346 7.27 27.77 -18.10
N THR A 347 7.84 27.58 -19.27
CA THR A 347 7.98 28.65 -20.27
C THR A 347 6.57 29.04 -20.71
N THR A 348 6.11 30.14 -20.26
CA THR A 348 5.24 31.11 -20.91
C THR A 348 4.23 31.80 -19.98
N THR A 349 4.53 33.08 -19.82
CA THR A 349 3.61 34.24 -19.98
C THR A 349 2.33 34.26 -19.17
N THR A 350 2.31 35.04 -18.18
CA THR A 350 1.60 36.32 -18.05
C THR A 350 1.62 36.77 -16.60
N THR A 351 2.32 37.82 -16.36
CA THR A 351 2.24 38.68 -15.17
C THR A 351 0.80 39.10 -14.94
N SER A 352 0.11 38.44 -14.05
CA SER A 352 -1.06 39.01 -13.40
C SER A 352 -0.66 39.51 -12.00
N THR A 353 -0.41 40.80 -11.90
CA THR A 353 0.09 41.50 -10.71
C THR A 353 -0.94 41.70 -9.61
N HIS A 354 -2.10 41.03 -9.63
CA HIS A 354 -3.12 41.13 -8.59
C HIS A 354 -3.72 39.76 -8.22
N ALA A 355 -2.94 38.95 -7.51
CA ALA A 355 -3.54 37.80 -6.82
C ALA A 355 -4.42 38.33 -5.68
N PRO A 356 -5.73 37.98 -5.59
CA PRO A 356 -6.58 38.42 -4.51
C PRO A 356 -6.00 37.98 -3.16
N PRO A 357 -6.23 38.76 -2.08
CA PRO A 357 -5.84 38.39 -0.72
C PRO A 357 -6.29 36.96 -0.41
N ALA A 358 -5.53 36.21 0.38
CA ALA A 358 -5.82 34.82 0.71
C ALA A 358 -7.26 34.57 1.22
N GLN A 359 -7.86 35.55 1.83
CA GLN A 359 -9.24 35.56 2.35
C GLN A 359 -10.33 35.55 1.26
N GLN A 360 -10.02 35.97 0.03
CA GLN A 360 -10.97 36.02 -1.08
C GLN A 360 -10.90 34.83 -2.02
N ARG A 361 -9.94 33.91 -1.83
CA ARG A 361 -9.81 32.75 -2.68
C ARG A 361 -10.87 31.70 -2.32
N ARG A 362 -11.55 31.17 -3.34
CA ARG A 362 -12.51 30.07 -3.20
C ARG A 362 -11.82 28.85 -2.52
N PRO A 363 -12.53 28.07 -1.70
CA PRO A 363 -12.01 26.80 -1.22
C PRO A 363 -11.68 25.87 -2.39
N ARG A 364 -10.53 25.17 -2.31
CA ARG A 364 -10.07 24.24 -3.35
C ARG A 364 -10.66 22.86 -3.11
N LEU A 365 -11.38 22.35 -4.10
CA LEU A 365 -11.93 21.00 -4.14
C LEU A 365 -11.23 20.18 -5.20
N VAL A 366 -10.74 19.01 -4.81
CA VAL A 366 -10.23 18.00 -5.75
C VAL A 366 -11.23 16.85 -5.87
N ILE A 367 -11.60 16.51 -7.11
CA ILE A 367 -12.39 15.33 -7.45
C ILE A 367 -11.45 14.27 -8.02
N VAL A 368 -11.40 13.10 -7.37
CA VAL A 368 -10.64 11.95 -7.89
C VAL A 368 -11.46 11.24 -8.95
N SER A 369 -11.00 11.31 -10.19
CA SER A 369 -11.59 10.63 -11.34
C SER A 369 -11.08 9.21 -11.45
N ARG A 370 -11.98 8.25 -11.64
CA ARG A 370 -11.66 6.83 -11.81
C ARG A 370 -11.96 6.35 -13.22
N LYS A 371 -11.19 5.34 -13.67
CA LYS A 371 -11.47 4.56 -14.88
C LYS A 371 -11.74 3.10 -14.54
N GLY A 372 -12.42 2.40 -15.39
CA GLY A 372 -12.74 0.98 -15.26
C GLY A 372 -13.99 0.72 -14.43
N THR A 373 -13.90 0.68 -13.11
CA THR A 373 -15.02 0.37 -12.21
C THR A 373 -15.29 1.49 -11.21
N ARG A 374 -16.52 1.60 -10.76
CA ARG A 374 -16.96 2.64 -9.82
C ARG A 374 -16.68 4.04 -10.35
N VAL A 375 -16.85 4.19 -11.65
CA VAL A 375 -16.74 5.47 -12.35
C VAL A 375 -17.93 6.36 -11.98
N MET A 376 -17.68 7.64 -11.72
CA MET A 376 -18.73 8.65 -11.59
C MET A 376 -19.13 9.10 -13.01
N GLU A 377 -20.22 8.54 -13.54
CA GLU A 377 -20.61 8.72 -14.95
C GLU A 377 -21.00 10.18 -15.28
N ASN A 378 -21.56 10.91 -14.31
CA ASN A 378 -21.93 12.31 -14.45
C ASN A 378 -20.94 13.29 -13.78
N GLN A 379 -19.66 12.94 -13.70
CA GLN A 379 -18.60 13.68 -13.02
C GLN A 379 -18.53 15.16 -13.46
N ALA A 380 -18.67 15.45 -14.75
CA ALA A 380 -18.63 16.84 -15.26
C ALA A 380 -19.80 17.69 -14.73
N ALA A 381 -20.98 17.09 -14.55
CA ALA A 381 -22.13 17.77 -13.94
C ALA A 381 -21.89 18.03 -12.45
N VAL A 382 -21.34 17.06 -11.72
CA VAL A 382 -20.95 17.21 -10.32
C VAL A 382 -19.91 18.33 -10.14
N ALA A 383 -18.90 18.41 -11.02
CA ALA A 383 -17.91 19.47 -10.98
C ALA A 383 -18.54 20.86 -11.20
N ARG A 384 -19.51 20.98 -12.13
CA ARG A 384 -20.27 22.25 -12.32
C ARG A 384 -21.07 22.63 -11.09
N VAL A 385 -21.77 21.70 -10.45
CA VAL A 385 -22.50 21.95 -9.21
C VAL A 385 -21.53 22.41 -8.10
N ALA A 386 -20.38 21.75 -7.95
CA ALA A 386 -19.38 22.16 -6.97
C ALA A 386 -18.85 23.59 -7.22
N THR A 387 -18.64 23.95 -8.49
CA THR A 387 -18.24 25.32 -8.88
C THR A 387 -19.34 26.35 -8.56
N SER A 388 -20.61 26.01 -8.80
CA SER A 388 -21.75 26.90 -8.50
C SER A 388 -21.94 27.08 -6.99
N VAL A 389 -21.62 26.06 -6.18
CA VAL A 389 -21.65 26.16 -4.70
C VAL A 389 -20.54 27.08 -4.18
N GLY A 390 -19.48 27.33 -4.93
CA GLY A 390 -18.43 28.26 -4.55
C GLY A 390 -17.01 27.67 -4.48
N PHE A 391 -16.81 26.44 -4.87
CA PHE A 391 -15.46 25.84 -4.91
C PHE A 391 -14.65 26.28 -6.15
N ASP A 392 -13.33 26.28 -5.99
CA ASP A 392 -12.35 26.15 -7.06
C ASP A 392 -12.10 24.66 -7.27
N VAL A 393 -12.54 24.12 -8.40
CA VAL A 393 -12.62 22.65 -8.64
C VAL A 393 -11.54 22.17 -9.58
N SER A 394 -10.78 21.18 -9.14
CA SER A 394 -9.85 20.42 -9.97
C SER A 394 -10.29 18.96 -10.06
N VAL A 395 -10.21 18.37 -11.26
CA VAL A 395 -10.47 16.96 -11.48
C VAL A 395 -9.14 16.27 -11.80
N LEU A 396 -8.71 15.33 -10.95
CA LEU A 396 -7.47 14.60 -11.13
C LEU A 396 -7.74 13.16 -11.55
N GLU A 397 -7.23 12.77 -12.70
CA GLU A 397 -7.38 11.43 -13.24
C GLU A 397 -6.27 10.50 -12.79
N THR A 398 -6.64 9.37 -12.21
CA THR A 398 -5.69 8.35 -11.74
C THR A 398 -4.99 7.59 -12.86
N ALA A 399 -5.61 7.55 -14.05
CA ALA A 399 -5.07 6.84 -15.21
C ALA A 399 -3.92 7.56 -15.94
N ASN A 400 -3.60 8.78 -15.56
CA ASN A 400 -2.59 9.59 -16.28
C ASN A 400 -1.15 9.34 -15.81
N GLY A 401 -0.92 8.33 -14.97
CA GLY A 401 0.44 7.97 -14.50
C GLY A 401 1.12 9.04 -13.65
N LEU A 402 0.37 9.96 -13.06
CA LEU A 402 0.93 11.01 -12.20
C LEU A 402 1.68 10.37 -11.01
N PRO A 403 2.94 10.77 -10.76
CA PRO A 403 3.69 10.30 -9.61
C PRO A 403 3.04 10.74 -8.29
N LEU A 404 3.29 10.02 -7.21
CA LEU A 404 2.71 10.35 -5.90
C LEU A 404 3.12 11.73 -5.39
N SER A 405 4.31 12.22 -5.76
CA SER A 405 4.74 13.59 -5.46
C SER A 405 3.85 14.66 -6.11
N ALA A 406 3.38 14.45 -7.34
CA ALA A 406 2.45 15.37 -8.00
C ALA A 406 1.05 15.32 -7.36
N TRP A 407 0.61 14.15 -6.91
CA TRP A 407 -0.60 14.02 -6.09
C TRP A 407 -0.47 14.74 -4.76
N TYR A 408 0.68 14.59 -4.07
CA TYR A 408 0.96 15.32 -2.85
C TYR A 408 0.90 16.84 -3.07
N ALA A 409 1.58 17.35 -4.09
CA ALA A 409 1.55 18.79 -4.42
C ALA A 409 0.12 19.32 -4.67
N SER A 410 -0.73 18.51 -5.29
CA SER A 410 -2.13 18.89 -5.56
C SER A 410 -3.00 18.85 -4.32
N LEU A 411 -2.79 17.88 -3.42
CA LEU A 411 -3.68 17.60 -2.28
C LEU A 411 -3.24 18.29 -0.99
N SER A 412 -1.94 18.51 -0.76
CA SER A 412 -1.43 19.16 0.46
C SER A 412 -1.97 20.58 0.67
N GLY A 413 -2.41 21.24 -0.40
CA GLY A 413 -3.01 22.59 -0.36
C GLY A 413 -4.52 22.63 -0.57
N CYS A 414 -5.24 21.49 -0.72
CA CYS A 414 -6.68 21.52 -0.95
C CYS A 414 -7.48 21.53 0.36
N ASP A 415 -8.72 22.04 0.30
CA ASP A 415 -9.63 22.13 1.44
C ASP A 415 -10.59 20.94 1.49
N ALA A 416 -10.83 20.30 0.34
CA ALA A 416 -11.72 19.17 0.25
C ALA A 416 -11.31 18.18 -0.85
N LEU A 417 -11.47 16.89 -0.57
CA LEU A 417 -11.29 15.80 -1.50
C LEU A 417 -12.61 15.03 -1.64
N VAL A 418 -13.03 14.81 -2.88
CA VAL A 418 -14.21 14.00 -3.22
C VAL A 418 -13.79 12.85 -4.10
N GLY A 419 -14.27 11.64 -3.80
CA GLY A 419 -14.03 10.50 -4.68
C GLY A 419 -14.91 9.30 -4.36
N VAL A 420 -15.09 8.43 -5.36
CA VAL A 420 -15.80 7.16 -5.18
C VAL A 420 -14.88 6.17 -4.49
N HIS A 421 -15.43 5.40 -3.53
CA HIS A 421 -14.70 4.38 -2.78
C HIS A 421 -13.75 3.54 -3.66
N GLY A 422 -12.53 3.38 -3.20
CA GLY A 422 -11.49 2.56 -3.85
C GLY A 422 -10.08 3.03 -3.55
N ALA A 423 -9.10 2.26 -4.00
CA ALA A 423 -7.69 2.42 -3.68
C ALA A 423 -7.14 3.85 -3.89
N ASP A 424 -7.67 4.57 -4.87
CA ASP A 424 -7.22 5.95 -5.15
C ASP A 424 -7.52 6.94 -4.04
N LEU A 425 -8.52 6.66 -3.20
CA LEU A 425 -8.81 7.48 -2.03
C LEU A 425 -7.73 7.40 -0.94
N THR A 426 -6.82 6.42 -0.98
CA THR A 426 -5.67 6.36 -0.06
C THR A 426 -4.85 7.66 -0.08
N LYS A 427 -4.92 8.41 -1.17
CA LYS A 427 -4.29 9.73 -1.29
C LYS A 427 -4.86 10.78 -0.33
N PHE A 428 -5.96 10.47 0.40
CA PHE A 428 -6.44 11.32 1.50
C PHE A 428 -5.36 11.53 2.59
N LEU A 429 -4.41 10.61 2.68
CA LEU A 429 -3.24 10.71 3.57
C LEU A 429 -2.38 11.95 3.27
N PHE A 430 -2.53 12.57 2.11
CA PHE A 430 -1.86 13.82 1.73
C PHE A 430 -2.64 15.09 2.14
N LEU A 431 -3.86 14.95 2.65
CA LEU A 431 -4.65 16.08 3.13
C LEU A 431 -4.14 16.56 4.49
N ARG A 432 -4.14 17.87 4.70
CA ARG A 432 -3.67 18.44 5.96
C ARG A 432 -4.61 18.12 7.12
N PRO A 433 -4.12 17.48 8.20
CA PRO A 433 -4.90 17.17 9.39
C PRO A 433 -5.54 18.43 9.99
N GLY A 434 -6.82 18.32 10.37
CA GLY A 434 -7.57 19.43 10.97
C GLY A 434 -7.90 20.60 10.04
N ARG A 435 -7.55 20.53 8.75
CA ARG A 435 -7.69 21.63 7.79
C ARG A 435 -8.41 21.27 6.50
N ALA A 436 -8.70 19.99 6.30
CA ALA A 436 -9.34 19.51 5.09
C ALA A 436 -10.47 18.53 5.39
N SER A 437 -11.31 18.31 4.40
CA SER A 437 -12.42 17.37 4.43
C SER A 437 -12.23 16.24 3.42
N LEU A 438 -12.71 15.05 3.76
CA LEU A 438 -12.84 13.93 2.82
C LEU A 438 -14.33 13.60 2.64
N THR A 439 -14.83 13.71 1.43
CA THR A 439 -16.14 13.16 1.05
C THR A 439 -15.97 11.91 0.23
N GLN A 440 -16.38 10.80 0.80
CA GLN A 440 -16.36 9.49 0.15
C GLN A 440 -17.74 9.16 -0.41
N ILE A 441 -17.82 8.89 -1.70
CA ILE A 441 -19.01 8.34 -2.33
C ILE A 441 -18.95 6.83 -2.18
N ALA A 442 -19.82 6.30 -1.32
CA ALA A 442 -19.93 4.86 -1.07
C ALA A 442 -20.91 4.25 -2.08
N PRO A 443 -20.47 3.45 -3.04
CA PRO A 443 -21.34 2.75 -3.97
C PRO A 443 -22.36 1.87 -3.25
N LEU A 444 -23.46 1.54 -3.91
CA LEU A 444 -24.52 0.71 -3.35
C LEU A 444 -23.94 -0.59 -2.74
N GLY A 445 -24.33 -0.91 -1.51
CA GLY A 445 -23.87 -2.11 -0.79
C GLY A 445 -22.43 -2.05 -0.26
N VAL A 446 -21.72 -0.91 -0.34
CA VAL A 446 -20.32 -0.78 0.07
C VAL A 446 -20.14 0.05 1.35
N SER A 447 -21.19 0.70 1.87
CA SER A 447 -21.12 1.67 2.96
C SER A 447 -20.31 1.23 4.19
N PRO A 448 -20.48 0.03 4.80
CA PRO A 448 -19.67 -0.38 5.94
C PRO A 448 -18.18 -0.52 5.59
N ILE A 449 -17.88 -1.17 4.47
CA ILE A 449 -16.50 -1.35 3.98
C ILE A 449 -15.86 0.01 3.70
N ALA A 450 -16.63 0.94 3.13
CA ALA A 450 -16.18 2.29 2.84
C ALA A 450 -15.76 3.03 4.13
N ARG A 451 -16.60 2.94 5.17
CA ARG A 451 -16.31 3.55 6.47
C ARG A 451 -15.06 2.97 7.12
N ASP A 452 -14.93 1.64 7.13
CA ASP A 452 -13.78 0.97 7.76
C ASP A 452 -12.47 1.28 7.04
N CYS A 453 -12.48 1.32 5.69
CA CYS A 453 -11.27 1.54 4.91
C CYS A 453 -10.79 2.99 4.93
N PHE A 454 -11.69 3.99 4.95
CA PHE A 454 -11.31 5.39 4.78
C PHE A 454 -11.97 6.33 5.79
N GLY A 455 -13.19 6.05 6.26
CA GLY A 455 -13.91 6.92 7.18
C GLY A 455 -13.23 7.02 8.52
N VAL A 456 -13.05 5.88 9.19
CA VAL A 456 -12.38 5.82 10.50
C VAL A 456 -10.94 6.36 10.42
N PRO A 457 -10.11 5.97 9.43
CA PRO A 457 -8.79 6.55 9.27
C PRO A 457 -8.78 8.07 9.05
N ALA A 458 -9.70 8.60 8.25
CA ALA A 458 -9.81 10.05 8.02
C ALA A 458 -10.15 10.83 9.30
N GLU A 459 -11.09 10.31 10.11
CA GLU A 459 -11.44 10.90 11.41
C GLU A 459 -10.26 10.87 12.39
N ARG A 460 -9.51 9.76 12.43
CA ARG A 460 -8.28 9.64 13.23
C ARG A 460 -7.18 10.59 12.76
N MET A 461 -7.14 10.90 11.48
CA MET A 461 -6.27 11.91 10.90
C MET A 461 -6.80 13.35 11.10
N ARG A 462 -7.88 13.53 11.89
CA ARG A 462 -8.53 14.82 12.17
C ARG A 462 -9.09 15.50 10.91
N LEU A 463 -9.45 14.76 9.88
CA LEU A 463 -10.18 15.28 8.73
C LEU A 463 -11.68 15.32 9.04
N ARG A 464 -12.42 16.28 8.46
CA ARG A 464 -13.88 16.20 8.43
C ARG A 464 -14.28 15.15 7.40
N TYR A 465 -14.90 14.07 7.86
CA TYR A 465 -15.31 12.97 6.99
C TYR A 465 -16.81 13.04 6.70
N HIS A 466 -17.16 12.93 5.42
CA HIS A 466 -18.52 12.79 4.93
C HIS A 466 -18.63 11.51 4.09
N GLN A 467 -19.67 10.72 4.33
CA GLN A 467 -19.99 9.57 3.50
C GLN A 467 -21.31 9.84 2.76
N TYR A 468 -21.25 9.86 1.44
CA TYR A 468 -22.42 9.91 0.59
C TYR A 468 -22.77 8.49 0.18
N GLU A 469 -23.91 8.00 0.61
CA GLU A 469 -24.40 6.68 0.27
C GLU A 469 -25.20 6.72 -1.03
N VAL A 470 -24.73 6.01 -2.02
CA VAL A 470 -25.35 5.90 -3.33
C VAL A 470 -26.66 5.14 -3.20
N ALA A 471 -27.77 5.76 -3.59
CA ALA A 471 -29.08 5.12 -3.65
C ALA A 471 -29.18 4.14 -4.83
N GLY A 472 -30.15 3.24 -4.78
CA GLY A 472 -30.34 2.23 -5.83
C GLY A 472 -30.41 2.84 -7.23
N HIS A 473 -31.17 3.92 -7.43
CA HIS A 473 -31.32 4.61 -8.73
C HIS A 473 -30.05 5.31 -9.22
N GLU A 474 -29.10 5.61 -8.33
CA GLU A 474 -27.81 6.20 -8.66
C GLU A 474 -26.76 5.16 -9.05
N SER A 475 -27.03 3.88 -8.77
CA SER A 475 -26.12 2.78 -9.12
C SER A 475 -26.42 2.21 -10.50
N SER A 476 -25.38 1.96 -11.29
CA SER A 476 -25.55 1.27 -12.58
C SER A 476 -26.05 -0.17 -12.45
N LEU A 477 -26.14 -0.72 -11.24
CA LEU A 477 -26.73 -2.06 -11.01
C LEU A 477 -28.19 -2.14 -11.42
N ILE A 478 -28.95 -1.02 -11.40
CA ILE A 478 -30.32 -0.96 -11.92
C ILE A 478 -30.44 -1.34 -13.41
N ARG A 479 -29.33 -1.28 -14.16
CA ARG A 479 -29.29 -1.72 -15.57
C ARG A 479 -29.13 -3.25 -15.69
N LYS A 480 -28.79 -3.94 -14.59
CA LYS A 480 -28.54 -5.39 -14.55
C LYS A 480 -29.55 -6.16 -13.70
N PHE A 481 -30.12 -5.48 -12.72
CA PHE A 481 -31.05 -6.04 -11.75
C PHE A 481 -32.31 -5.17 -11.70
N ARG A 482 -33.44 -5.78 -11.44
CA ARG A 482 -34.70 -5.04 -11.27
C ARG A 482 -34.64 -4.18 -10.00
N PRO A 483 -35.39 -3.06 -9.92
CA PRO A 483 -35.41 -2.23 -8.72
C PRO A 483 -35.86 -2.96 -7.44
N ASP A 484 -36.72 -3.97 -7.58
CA ASP A 484 -37.22 -4.83 -6.51
C ASP A 484 -36.31 -6.04 -6.18
N ASP A 485 -35.27 -6.28 -6.96
CA ASP A 485 -34.28 -7.32 -6.67
C ASP A 485 -33.48 -6.96 -5.40
N GLU A 486 -33.22 -7.97 -4.55
CA GLU A 486 -32.48 -7.75 -3.29
C GLU A 486 -31.10 -7.11 -3.49
N VAL A 487 -30.50 -7.27 -4.66
CA VAL A 487 -29.22 -6.63 -5.01
C VAL A 487 -29.33 -5.11 -5.01
N VAL A 488 -30.49 -4.57 -5.37
CA VAL A 488 -30.74 -3.12 -5.42
C VAL A 488 -31.55 -2.66 -4.21
N ALA A 489 -32.59 -3.39 -3.85
CA ALA A 489 -33.52 -3.01 -2.80
C ALA A 489 -33.01 -3.29 -1.38
N ASP A 490 -32.25 -4.38 -1.17
CA ASP A 490 -31.68 -4.76 0.13
C ASP A 490 -30.25 -5.35 -0.04
N PRO A 491 -29.26 -4.48 -0.30
CA PRO A 491 -27.87 -4.91 -0.48
C PRO A 491 -27.30 -5.68 0.72
N GLU A 492 -27.77 -5.40 1.94
CA GLU A 492 -27.28 -6.10 3.14
C GLU A 492 -27.74 -7.55 3.15
N LYS A 493 -29.00 -7.82 2.75
CA LYS A 493 -29.49 -9.18 2.57
C LYS A 493 -28.73 -9.89 1.45
N ALA A 494 -28.54 -9.22 0.31
CA ALA A 494 -27.80 -9.81 -0.82
C ALA A 494 -26.36 -10.20 -0.44
N LYS A 495 -25.67 -9.39 0.37
CA LYS A 495 -24.33 -9.71 0.88
C LYS A 495 -24.33 -10.95 1.77
N ARG A 496 -25.28 -11.03 2.70
CA ARG A 496 -25.40 -12.19 3.60
C ARG A 496 -25.71 -13.49 2.86
N THR A 497 -26.59 -13.43 1.88
CA THR A 497 -27.06 -14.62 1.14
C THR A 497 -26.11 -15.09 0.05
N LYS A 498 -25.42 -14.15 -0.64
CA LYS A 498 -24.58 -14.44 -1.81
C LYS A 498 -23.09 -14.48 -1.51
N GLY A 499 -22.66 -14.00 -0.34
CA GLY A 499 -21.29 -14.06 0.16
C GLY A 499 -20.30 -13.12 -0.55
N TRP A 500 -19.02 -13.19 -0.11
CA TRP A 500 -17.97 -12.24 -0.50
C TRP A 500 -17.68 -12.22 -2.01
N GLY A 501 -17.70 -13.38 -2.68
CA GLY A 501 -17.47 -13.42 -4.13
C GLY A 501 -18.48 -12.59 -4.93
N PHE A 502 -19.73 -12.53 -4.46
CA PHE A 502 -20.76 -11.68 -5.05
C PHE A 502 -20.48 -10.19 -4.76
N VAL A 503 -20.11 -9.85 -3.54
CA VAL A 503 -19.75 -8.48 -3.14
C VAL A 503 -18.60 -7.96 -4.00
N ALA A 504 -17.54 -8.75 -4.14
CA ALA A 504 -16.38 -8.40 -4.95
C ALA A 504 -16.75 -8.19 -6.42
N LYS A 505 -17.58 -9.09 -6.99
CA LYS A 505 -17.96 -9.05 -8.40
C LYS A 505 -18.91 -7.89 -8.73
N TYR A 506 -19.94 -7.67 -7.94
CA TYR A 506 -21.02 -6.74 -8.29
C TYR A 506 -20.91 -5.39 -7.57
N TYR A 507 -20.68 -5.38 -6.25
CA TYR A 507 -20.63 -4.14 -5.49
C TYR A 507 -19.27 -3.44 -5.60
N LEU A 508 -18.16 -4.16 -5.59
CA LEU A 508 -16.83 -3.58 -5.69
C LEU A 508 -16.30 -3.51 -7.14
N GLY A 509 -16.62 -4.49 -7.98
CA GLY A 509 -16.07 -4.59 -9.34
C GLY A 509 -17.06 -4.27 -10.46
N GLY A 510 -18.36 -4.31 -10.20
CA GLY A 510 -19.38 -4.38 -11.27
C GLY A 510 -20.32 -3.20 -11.40
N GLN A 511 -20.12 -2.10 -10.65
CA GLN A 511 -20.99 -0.93 -10.72
C GLN A 511 -20.22 0.37 -10.99
N ASN A 512 -20.94 1.33 -11.59
CA ASN A 512 -20.61 2.74 -11.67
C ASN A 512 -21.68 3.55 -10.93
N VAL A 513 -21.48 4.84 -10.77
CA VAL A 513 -22.41 5.72 -10.07
C VAL A 513 -22.77 6.92 -10.94
N SER A 514 -24.05 7.33 -10.91
CA SER A 514 -24.53 8.58 -11.49
C SER A 514 -25.30 9.32 -10.40
N LEU A 515 -24.65 10.29 -9.77
CA LEU A 515 -25.15 10.93 -8.57
C LEU A 515 -26.37 11.82 -8.86
N ASP A 516 -27.36 11.78 -7.99
CA ASP A 516 -28.43 12.78 -7.96
C ASP A 516 -27.83 14.15 -7.63
N LEU A 517 -27.93 15.08 -8.57
CA LEU A 517 -27.29 16.40 -8.44
C LEU A 517 -27.92 17.26 -7.33
N GLY A 518 -29.21 17.07 -7.01
CA GLY A 518 -29.87 17.74 -5.90
C GLY A 518 -29.33 17.24 -4.55
N ARG A 519 -29.43 15.94 -4.30
CA ARG A 519 -28.92 15.31 -3.07
C ARG A 519 -27.42 15.56 -2.87
N PHE A 520 -26.62 15.39 -3.94
CA PHE A 520 -25.19 15.60 -3.84
C PHE A 520 -24.82 17.08 -3.73
N GLY A 521 -25.63 17.97 -4.33
CA GLY A 521 -25.52 19.42 -4.17
C GLY A 521 -25.61 19.86 -2.72
N GLU A 522 -26.55 19.30 -1.94
CA GLU A 522 -26.63 19.53 -0.50
C GLU A 522 -25.38 19.08 0.25
N THR A 523 -24.80 17.95 -0.16
CA THR A 523 -23.54 17.46 0.41
C THR A 523 -22.39 18.41 0.09
N LEU A 524 -22.31 18.92 -1.14
CA LEU A 524 -21.31 19.91 -1.54
C LEU A 524 -21.48 21.25 -0.80
N ALA A 525 -22.72 21.70 -0.55
CA ALA A 525 -22.98 22.91 0.23
C ALA A 525 -22.50 22.78 1.69
N ARG A 526 -22.75 21.62 2.32
CA ARG A 526 -22.19 21.32 3.66
C ARG A 526 -20.67 21.31 3.64
N LEU A 527 -20.07 20.65 2.66
CA LEU A 527 -18.62 20.57 2.49
C LEU A 527 -17.98 21.95 2.32
N HIS A 528 -18.64 22.84 1.56
CA HIS A 528 -18.20 24.22 1.38
C HIS A 528 -18.27 25.01 2.71
N SER A 529 -19.37 24.90 3.45
CA SER A 529 -19.52 25.52 4.77
C SER A 529 -18.44 25.08 5.74
N ASP A 530 -18.11 23.77 5.75
CA ASP A 530 -17.03 23.22 6.57
C ASP A 530 -15.67 23.80 6.18
N ALA A 531 -15.37 23.89 4.89
CA ALA A 531 -14.12 24.44 4.40
C ALA A 531 -13.96 25.92 4.80
N MET A 532 -15.03 26.70 4.68
CA MET A 532 -15.05 28.12 5.11
C MET A 532 -14.85 28.25 6.63
N THR A 533 -15.53 27.43 7.42
CA THR A 533 -15.40 27.40 8.88
C THR A 533 -13.98 27.07 9.32
N MET A 534 -13.38 26.04 8.74
CA MET A 534 -12.00 25.64 9.05
C MET A 534 -10.99 26.74 8.70
N ARG A 535 -11.18 27.44 7.58
CA ARG A 535 -10.33 28.58 7.19
C ARG A 535 -10.45 29.76 8.18
N GLN A 536 -11.68 30.08 8.64
CA GLN A 536 -11.90 31.13 9.64
C GLN A 536 -11.23 30.80 10.99
N GLN A 537 -11.31 29.54 11.44
CA GLN A 537 -10.66 29.08 12.67
C GLN A 537 -9.15 29.22 12.62
N GLN A 538 -8.54 29.05 11.46
CA GLN A 538 -7.08 29.18 11.27
C GLN A 538 -6.60 30.66 11.34
N GLN A 539 -7.49 31.60 11.11
CA GLN A 539 -7.16 33.03 11.12
C GLN A 539 -7.33 33.67 12.51
N GLN A 540 -7.99 32.97 13.44
CA GLN A 540 -8.12 33.46 14.81
C GLN A 540 -6.81 33.22 15.56
N PRO A 541 -6.23 34.23 16.21
CA PRO A 541 -5.09 34.04 17.07
C PRO A 541 -5.42 33.04 18.18
N PRO A 542 -4.49 32.24 18.66
CA PRO A 542 -4.73 31.33 19.77
C PRO A 542 -5.29 32.13 20.95
N ARG A 543 -6.45 31.72 21.44
CA ARG A 543 -6.99 32.27 22.70
C ARG A 543 -6.15 31.66 23.82
N TRP A 544 -5.26 32.48 24.38
CA TRP A 544 -4.48 32.18 25.58
C TRP A 544 -5.39 32.21 26.81
#